data_dd626567bcd4e744badbb3d3b55abaad
#
_entry.id   dd626567bcd4e744badbb3d3b55abaad
#
_cell.length_a   1.000
_cell.length_b   1.000
_cell.length_c   1.000
_cell.angle_alpha   90.00
_cell.angle_beta   90.00
_cell.angle_gamma   90.00
#
_symmetry.space_group_name_H-M   'P 1'
#
loop_
_entity.id
_entity.type
_entity.pdbx_description
1 polymer ?
#
loop_
_entity_poly.entity_id
_entity_poly.type
_entity_poly.pdbx_seq_one_letter_code
_entity_poly.pdbx_strand_id
1 'polypeptide(L)'
;MQYFAVLIIAALVFGVCFLFDKAFEKAFRNKAQHKSGLAVRLPKRYAAFGAILIALGFAALFTGLGSSTLLLVGGIVVIALGLGLVVYYATFGIFYDADSFILTTFGKKSTEYRYQDIQGQQLYLIQGGSVVVELHMKDRRSVSLQSTMEGAYPFLDVAFAGWCRQTGRTAEDCAFYDPSQHCWFPGMEET
;
A
#
# COMPACT_ATOMS: atom_id res chain seq x y z
N MET A 1 32.13 17.44 12.29
CA MET A 1 31.19 16.67 13.12
C MET A 1 29.77 16.61 12.56
N GLN A 2 29.24 17.67 11.96
CA GLN A 2 27.86 17.68 11.39
C GLN A 2 27.64 16.65 10.28
N TYR A 3 28.59 16.47 9.35
CA TYR A 3 28.47 15.49 8.26
C TYR A 3 28.47 14.04 8.74
N PHE A 4 29.15 13.76 9.87
CA PHE A 4 29.19 12.42 10.46
C PHE A 4 27.82 12.05 11.07
N ALA A 5 27.14 13.02 11.69
CA ALA A 5 25.78 12.82 12.21
C ALA A 5 24.78 12.56 11.07
N VAL A 6 24.88 13.28 9.95
CA VAL A 6 24.01 13.05 8.77
C VAL A 6 24.23 11.66 8.17
N LEU A 7 25.48 11.20 8.07
CA LEU A 7 25.81 9.86 7.58
C LEU A 7 25.27 8.75 8.51
N ILE A 8 25.36 8.93 9.82
CA ILE A 8 24.81 7.98 10.79
C ILE A 8 23.28 7.93 10.68
N ILE A 9 22.62 9.08 10.57
CA ILE A 9 21.16 9.15 10.40
C ILE A 9 20.74 8.48 9.09
N ALA A 10 21.42 8.75 7.99
CA ALA A 10 21.15 8.12 6.70
C ALA A 10 21.35 6.59 6.78
N ALA A 11 22.44 6.12 7.37
CA ALA A 11 22.70 4.69 7.55
C ALA A 11 21.65 4.01 8.44
N LEU A 12 21.19 4.67 9.51
CA LEU A 12 20.10 4.18 10.36
C LEU A 12 18.78 4.10 9.60
N VAL A 13 18.42 5.13 8.81
CA VAL A 13 17.21 5.14 8.00
C VAL A 13 17.24 4.01 6.96
N PHE A 14 18.35 3.85 6.24
CA PHE A 14 18.52 2.76 5.28
C PHE A 14 18.50 1.38 5.96
N GLY A 15 19.15 1.24 7.10
CA GLY A 15 19.17 -0.01 7.88
C GLY A 15 17.78 -0.38 8.38
N VAL A 16 17.01 0.57 8.87
CA VAL A 16 15.62 0.37 9.31
C VAL A 16 14.73 -0.02 8.12
N CYS A 17 14.82 0.69 6.99
CA CYS A 17 14.06 0.33 5.78
C CYS A 17 14.39 -1.10 5.30
N PHE A 18 15.67 -1.48 5.31
CA PHE A 18 16.11 -2.83 4.91
C PHE A 18 15.62 -3.92 5.87
N LEU A 19 15.66 -3.67 7.18
CA LEU A 19 15.15 -4.60 8.19
C LEU A 19 13.64 -4.77 8.07
N PHE A 20 12.90 -3.68 7.78
CA PHE A 20 11.47 -3.74 7.56
C PHE A 20 11.10 -4.51 6.29
N ASP A 21 11.81 -4.32 5.17
CA ASP A 21 11.60 -5.11 3.95
C ASP A 21 11.81 -6.60 4.23
N LYS A 22 12.87 -6.96 4.97
CA LYS A 22 13.19 -8.34 5.32
C LYS A 22 12.21 -8.96 6.33
N ALA A 23 11.77 -8.17 7.32
CA ALA A 23 10.75 -8.60 8.28
C ALA A 23 9.37 -8.75 7.61
N PHE A 24 9.06 -7.87 6.66
CA PHE A 24 7.86 -7.94 5.84
C PHE A 24 7.84 -9.20 5.00
N GLU A 25 8.90 -9.50 4.26
CA GLU A 25 9.03 -10.76 3.52
C GLU A 25 8.80 -11.97 4.42
N LYS A 26 9.39 -11.99 5.61
CA LYS A 26 9.26 -13.11 6.56
C LYS A 26 7.86 -13.22 7.16
N ALA A 27 7.23 -12.08 7.54
CA ALA A 27 5.92 -12.08 8.18
C ALA A 27 4.77 -12.42 7.23
N PHE A 28 4.87 -11.98 5.95
CA PHE A 28 3.82 -12.19 4.96
C PHE A 28 4.03 -13.43 4.10
N ARG A 29 5.27 -13.90 3.92
CA ARG A 29 5.58 -15.16 3.25
C ARG A 29 4.89 -16.37 3.91
N ASN A 30 4.65 -16.34 5.22
CA ASN A 30 3.95 -17.39 5.96
C ASN A 30 2.42 -17.21 5.99
N LYS A 31 1.88 -16.03 5.64
CA LYS A 31 0.44 -15.74 5.66
C LYS A 31 -0.21 -15.75 4.29
N ALA A 32 0.53 -15.40 3.26
CA ALA A 32 0.07 -15.44 1.88
C ALA A 32 0.47 -16.78 1.28
N GLN A 33 -0.38 -17.77 1.43
CA GLN A 33 -0.24 -19.07 0.75
C GLN A 33 -0.49 -18.99 -0.76
N HIS A 34 -0.42 -17.80 -1.35
CA HIS A 34 -0.47 -17.66 -2.79
C HIS A 34 0.85 -18.09 -3.40
N LYS A 35 0.79 -19.13 -4.20
CA LYS A 35 1.95 -19.82 -4.82
C LYS A 35 2.73 -18.94 -5.79
N SER A 36 2.13 -17.86 -6.29
CA SER A 36 2.72 -17.00 -7.30
C SER A 36 3.74 -15.99 -6.76
N GLY A 37 3.68 -15.64 -5.47
CA GLY A 37 4.54 -14.61 -4.87
C GLY A 37 4.30 -13.18 -5.38
N LEU A 38 3.28 -12.99 -6.21
CA LEU A 38 2.92 -11.67 -6.77
C LEU A 38 2.20 -10.83 -5.71
N ALA A 39 2.60 -9.57 -5.57
CA ALA A 39 2.02 -8.68 -4.59
C ALA A 39 1.97 -7.23 -5.07
N VAL A 40 0.90 -6.53 -4.69
CA VAL A 40 0.83 -5.06 -4.76
C VAL A 40 1.28 -4.50 -3.43
N ARG A 41 2.22 -3.57 -3.47
CA ARG A 41 2.80 -2.96 -2.26
C ARG A 41 2.77 -1.44 -2.34
N LEU A 42 2.73 -0.81 -1.17
CA LEU A 42 2.91 0.63 -1.06
C LEU A 42 4.33 1.03 -1.53
N PRO A 43 4.49 2.22 -2.14
CA PRO A 43 5.81 2.71 -2.52
C PRO A 43 6.71 2.85 -1.29
N LYS A 44 7.99 2.51 -1.43
CA LYS A 44 9.02 2.59 -0.36
C LYS A 44 9.17 3.97 0.27
N ARG A 45 8.72 5.02 -0.44
CA ARG A 45 8.70 6.39 0.08
C ARG A 45 7.92 6.52 1.40
N TYR A 46 6.87 5.74 1.64
CA TYR A 46 6.10 5.77 2.90
C TYR A 46 6.95 5.28 4.09
N ALA A 47 7.72 4.21 3.90
CA ALA A 47 8.65 3.73 4.92
C ALA A 47 9.78 4.75 5.16
N ALA A 48 10.33 5.35 4.10
CA ALA A 48 11.36 6.36 4.21
C ALA A 48 10.87 7.61 4.96
N PHE A 49 9.69 8.13 4.63
CA PHE A 49 9.09 9.25 5.36
C PHE A 49 8.82 8.91 6.82
N GLY A 50 8.30 7.72 7.10
CA GLY A 50 8.09 7.25 8.48
C GLY A 50 9.39 7.21 9.28
N ALA A 51 10.47 6.69 8.69
CA ALA A 51 11.79 6.63 9.34
C ALA A 51 12.37 8.04 9.59
N ILE A 52 12.23 8.97 8.64
CA ILE A 52 12.64 10.38 8.80
C ILE A 52 11.88 11.03 9.96
N LEU A 53 10.55 10.85 10.03
CA LEU A 53 9.75 11.40 11.11
C LEU A 53 10.17 10.84 12.48
N ILE A 54 10.44 9.54 12.56
CA ILE A 54 10.95 8.92 13.80
C ILE A 54 12.28 9.56 14.22
N ALA A 55 13.21 9.72 13.28
CA ALA A 55 14.52 10.34 13.58
C ALA A 55 14.37 11.80 14.05
N LEU A 56 13.52 12.59 13.37
CA LEU A 56 13.23 13.98 13.77
C LEU A 56 12.54 14.05 15.14
N GLY A 57 11.61 13.14 15.42
CA GLY A 57 10.95 13.06 16.70
C GLY A 57 11.92 12.73 17.84
N PHE A 58 12.87 11.82 17.63
CA PHE A 58 13.93 11.56 18.61
C PHE A 58 14.83 12.77 18.81
N ALA A 59 15.24 13.47 17.74
CA ALA A 59 16.02 14.70 17.87
C ALA A 59 15.27 15.76 18.68
N ALA A 60 13.97 15.94 18.45
CA ALA A 60 13.14 16.85 19.25
C ALA A 60 13.02 16.41 20.71
N LEU A 61 12.91 15.13 21.00
CA LEU A 61 12.91 14.59 22.37
C LEU A 61 14.23 14.92 23.09
N PHE A 62 15.38 14.63 22.47
CA PHE A 62 16.68 14.87 23.08
C PHE A 62 16.93 16.35 23.34
N THR A 63 16.54 17.23 22.44
CA THR A 63 16.66 18.69 22.62
C THR A 63 15.63 19.24 23.61
N GLY A 64 14.46 18.60 23.71
CA GLY A 64 13.41 18.98 24.66
C GLY A 64 13.67 18.58 26.10
N LEU A 65 14.53 17.56 26.34
CA LEU A 65 14.92 17.12 27.67
C LEU A 65 15.65 18.26 28.42
N GLY A 66 14.95 18.87 29.37
CA GLY A 66 15.51 19.97 30.21
C GLY A 66 15.33 21.39 29.65
N SER A 67 14.74 21.56 28.43
CA SER A 67 14.56 22.89 27.80
C SER A 67 13.11 23.29 27.52
N SER A 68 12.29 22.38 27.04
CA SER A 68 10.92 22.74 26.60
C SER A 68 9.96 21.54 26.58
N THR A 69 8.90 21.63 27.37
CA THR A 69 7.81 20.63 27.37
C THR A 69 7.14 20.51 26.00
N LEU A 70 7.07 21.60 25.23
CA LEU A 70 6.50 21.61 23.89
C LEU A 70 7.31 20.71 22.94
N LEU A 71 8.65 20.76 22.98
CA LEU A 71 9.53 19.91 22.18
C LEU A 71 9.41 18.44 22.59
N LEU A 72 9.26 18.15 23.86
CA LEU A 72 9.04 16.80 24.36
C LEU A 72 7.74 16.19 23.81
N VAL A 73 6.62 16.89 24.01
CA VAL A 73 5.31 16.44 23.54
C VAL A 73 5.28 16.34 22.02
N GLY A 74 5.80 17.37 21.33
CA GLY A 74 5.91 17.39 19.86
C GLY A 74 6.73 16.22 19.34
N GLY A 75 7.88 15.91 19.97
CA GLY A 75 8.72 14.77 19.61
C GLY A 75 8.00 13.42 19.72
N ILE A 76 7.23 13.21 20.80
CA ILE A 76 6.42 11.99 20.97
C ILE A 76 5.38 11.86 19.86
N VAL A 77 4.66 12.94 19.54
CA VAL A 77 3.64 12.95 18.48
C VAL A 77 4.26 12.62 17.13
N VAL A 78 5.40 13.23 16.80
CA VAL A 78 6.10 12.99 15.52
C VAL A 78 6.59 11.54 15.42
N ILE A 79 7.12 10.95 16.50
CA ILE A 79 7.51 9.53 16.54
C ILE A 79 6.27 8.65 16.30
N ALA A 80 5.17 8.93 16.97
CA ALA A 80 3.94 8.14 16.83
C ALA A 80 3.42 8.17 15.37
N LEU A 81 3.44 9.33 14.71
CA LEU A 81 3.09 9.47 13.30
C LEU A 81 4.05 8.69 12.39
N GLY A 82 5.35 8.78 12.64
CA GLY A 82 6.36 8.03 11.89
C GLY A 82 6.19 6.52 12.03
N LEU A 83 5.96 6.03 13.26
CA LEU A 83 5.67 4.61 13.52
C LEU A 83 4.38 4.17 12.81
N GLY A 84 3.32 5.00 12.84
CA GLY A 84 2.06 4.73 12.13
C GLY A 84 2.28 4.52 10.63
N LEU A 85 3.08 5.37 9.97
CA LEU A 85 3.43 5.24 8.56
C LEU A 85 4.21 3.97 8.26
N VAL A 86 5.20 3.64 9.08
CA VAL A 86 6.00 2.42 8.93
C VAL A 86 5.15 1.17 9.11
N VAL A 87 4.29 1.14 10.12
CA VAL A 87 3.36 0.03 10.36
C VAL A 87 2.35 -0.10 9.22
N TYR A 88 1.82 1.02 8.71
CA TYR A 88 0.93 1.02 7.56
C TYR A 88 1.61 0.45 6.31
N TYR A 89 2.83 0.90 6.00
CA TYR A 89 3.65 0.34 4.91
C TYR A 89 3.87 -1.17 5.08
N ALA A 90 4.22 -1.60 6.28
CA ALA A 90 4.54 -3.00 6.56
C ALA A 90 3.32 -3.93 6.56
N THR A 91 2.12 -3.41 6.77
CA THR A 91 0.91 -4.24 6.93
C THR A 91 -0.04 -4.19 5.75
N PHE A 92 0.13 -3.22 4.84
CA PHE A 92 -0.66 -3.15 3.62
C PHE A 92 -0.05 -4.04 2.52
N GLY A 93 -0.88 -4.87 1.91
CA GLY A 93 -0.50 -5.66 0.74
C GLY A 93 -1.69 -6.35 0.11
N ILE A 94 -1.65 -6.50 -1.22
CA ILE A 94 -2.57 -7.35 -1.97
C ILE A 94 -1.75 -8.47 -2.56
N PHE A 95 -2.01 -9.68 -2.12
CA PHE A 95 -1.37 -10.89 -2.64
C PHE A 95 -2.36 -11.58 -3.58
N TYR A 96 -1.92 -11.92 -4.78
CA TYR A 96 -2.81 -12.42 -5.80
C TYR A 96 -2.21 -13.58 -6.59
N ASP A 97 -3.08 -14.44 -7.08
CA ASP A 97 -2.78 -15.52 -8.00
C ASP A 97 -3.72 -15.49 -9.22
N ALA A 98 -3.82 -16.59 -9.95
CA ALA A 98 -4.66 -16.67 -11.14
C ALA A 98 -6.18 -16.60 -10.86
N ASP A 99 -6.64 -16.97 -9.65
CA ASP A 99 -8.06 -17.19 -9.37
C ASP A 99 -8.62 -16.29 -8.27
N SER A 100 -7.76 -15.80 -7.36
CA SER A 100 -8.18 -15.01 -6.20
C SER A 100 -7.08 -14.03 -5.76
N PHE A 101 -7.47 -13.11 -4.87
CA PHE A 101 -6.51 -12.23 -4.19
C PHE A 101 -6.87 -12.06 -2.71
N ILE A 102 -5.86 -11.79 -1.91
CA ILE A 102 -5.99 -11.54 -0.47
C ILE A 102 -5.58 -10.09 -0.19
N LEU A 103 -6.50 -9.33 0.40
CA LEU A 103 -6.23 -8.00 0.92
C LEU A 103 -5.79 -8.10 2.39
N THR A 104 -4.60 -7.60 2.69
CA THR A 104 -4.10 -7.42 4.05
C THR A 104 -4.01 -5.95 4.39
N THR A 105 -4.54 -5.56 5.55
CA THR A 105 -4.50 -4.18 6.05
C THR A 105 -4.33 -4.21 7.56
N PHE A 106 -3.65 -3.20 8.12
CA PHE A 106 -3.46 -3.09 9.56
C PHE A 106 -4.77 -3.14 10.34
N GLY A 107 -4.78 -3.96 11.39
CA GLY A 107 -5.94 -4.06 12.29
C GLY A 107 -7.18 -4.77 11.71
N LYS A 108 -7.15 -5.20 10.44
CA LYS A 108 -8.25 -5.94 9.84
C LYS A 108 -7.84 -7.38 9.55
N LYS A 109 -8.80 -8.29 9.66
CA LYS A 109 -8.59 -9.69 9.25
C LYS A 109 -8.37 -9.72 7.74
N SER A 110 -7.35 -10.44 7.28
CA SER A 110 -7.11 -10.66 5.86
C SER A 110 -8.36 -11.27 5.22
N THR A 111 -8.81 -10.67 4.12
CA THR A 111 -9.99 -11.12 3.40
C THR A 111 -9.56 -11.62 2.03
N GLU A 112 -10.00 -12.81 1.68
CA GLU A 112 -9.82 -13.40 0.36
C GLU A 112 -11.02 -13.07 -0.51
N TYR A 113 -10.76 -12.64 -1.74
CA TYR A 113 -11.74 -12.31 -2.75
C TYR A 113 -11.48 -13.11 -4.02
N ARG A 114 -12.55 -13.55 -4.68
CA ARG A 114 -12.48 -14.05 -6.05
C ARG A 114 -12.67 -12.91 -7.03
N TYR A 115 -12.08 -13.01 -8.20
CA TYR A 115 -12.21 -11.94 -9.21
C TYR A 115 -13.65 -11.73 -9.67
N GLN A 116 -14.47 -12.77 -9.72
CA GLN A 116 -15.91 -12.68 -10.02
C GLN A 116 -16.72 -11.83 -9.01
N ASP A 117 -16.13 -11.52 -7.85
CA ASP A 117 -16.78 -10.71 -6.82
C ASP A 117 -16.58 -9.21 -7.06
N ILE A 118 -15.76 -8.83 -8.04
CA ILE A 118 -15.61 -7.44 -8.47
C ILE A 118 -16.84 -7.05 -9.26
N GLN A 119 -17.58 -6.04 -8.79
CA GLN A 119 -18.77 -5.50 -9.44
C GLN A 119 -18.43 -4.41 -10.43
N GLY A 120 -17.45 -3.59 -10.13
CA GLY A 120 -17.05 -2.48 -10.97
C GLY A 120 -15.89 -1.69 -10.37
N GLN A 121 -15.52 -0.64 -11.07
CA GLN A 121 -14.47 0.28 -10.63
C GLN A 121 -14.93 1.72 -10.64
N GLN A 122 -14.26 2.53 -9.82
CA GLN A 122 -14.36 3.98 -9.83
C GLN A 122 -12.96 4.58 -9.87
N LEU A 123 -12.81 5.68 -10.64
CA LEU A 123 -11.53 6.35 -10.80
C LEU A 123 -11.54 7.68 -10.06
N TYR A 124 -10.47 7.94 -9.31
CA TYR A 124 -10.25 9.22 -8.66
C TYR A 124 -8.89 9.79 -9.09
N LEU A 125 -8.90 11.04 -9.52
CA LEU A 125 -7.68 11.81 -9.77
C LEU A 125 -7.24 12.49 -8.49
N ILE A 126 -6.01 12.19 -8.04
CA ILE A 126 -5.41 12.87 -6.89
C ILE A 126 -4.52 14.01 -7.38
N GLN A 127 -4.40 15.06 -6.56
CA GLN A 127 -3.44 16.15 -6.80
C GLN A 127 -2.03 15.58 -7.02
N GLY A 128 -1.40 15.96 -8.13
CA GLY A 128 -0.10 15.40 -8.55
C GLY A 128 -0.16 14.37 -9.66
N GLY A 129 -1.34 14.16 -10.31
CA GLY A 129 -1.48 13.32 -11.51
C GLY A 129 -1.54 11.81 -11.23
N SER A 130 -1.63 11.40 -9.95
CA SER A 130 -1.81 9.99 -9.60
C SER A 130 -3.28 9.61 -9.70
N VAL A 131 -3.54 8.43 -10.27
CA VAL A 131 -4.89 7.86 -10.39
C VAL A 131 -5.08 6.83 -9.28
N VAL A 132 -6.23 6.86 -8.64
CA VAL A 132 -6.71 5.79 -7.74
C VAL A 132 -7.80 5.02 -8.45
N VAL A 133 -7.59 3.73 -8.56
CA VAL A 133 -8.60 2.77 -9.01
C VAL A 133 -9.22 2.15 -7.78
N GLU A 134 -10.49 2.39 -7.54
CA GLU A 134 -11.25 1.79 -6.47
C GLU A 134 -12.12 0.66 -7.04
N LEU A 135 -11.83 -0.57 -6.63
CA LEU A 135 -12.58 -1.76 -7.00
C LEU A 135 -13.70 -1.98 -5.99
N HIS A 136 -14.94 -2.02 -6.45
CA HIS A 136 -16.11 -2.30 -5.63
C HIS A 136 -16.44 -3.79 -5.67
N MET A 137 -16.60 -4.37 -4.46
CA MET A 137 -16.86 -5.79 -4.30
C MET A 137 -18.34 -6.06 -3.99
N LYS A 138 -18.82 -7.26 -4.28
CA LYS A 138 -20.22 -7.69 -4.00
C LYS A 138 -20.62 -7.57 -2.53
N ASP A 139 -19.66 -7.63 -1.61
CA ASP A 139 -19.89 -7.49 -0.16
C ASP A 139 -19.94 -6.01 0.31
N ARG A 140 -20.05 -5.06 -0.61
CA ARG A 140 -20.06 -3.61 -0.39
C ARG A 140 -18.74 -3.04 0.18
N ARG A 141 -17.67 -3.80 0.13
CA ARG A 141 -16.33 -3.30 0.45
C ARG A 141 -15.68 -2.77 -0.80
N SER A 142 -14.73 -1.87 -0.63
CA SER A 142 -13.91 -1.38 -1.71
C SER A 142 -12.42 -1.63 -1.46
N VAL A 143 -11.69 -1.78 -2.55
CA VAL A 143 -10.23 -1.95 -2.55
C VAL A 143 -9.64 -0.84 -3.39
N SER A 144 -8.95 0.08 -2.74
CA SER A 144 -8.35 1.25 -3.40
C SER A 144 -6.89 0.96 -3.77
N LEU A 145 -6.57 1.14 -5.04
CA LEU A 145 -5.27 0.94 -5.65
C LEU A 145 -4.76 2.26 -6.22
N GLN A 146 -3.61 2.72 -5.77
CA GLN A 146 -2.98 3.90 -6.38
C GLN A 146 -2.07 3.47 -7.54
N SER A 147 -2.06 4.22 -8.63
CA SER A 147 -1.19 3.99 -9.78
C SER A 147 0.31 3.98 -9.43
N THR A 148 0.67 4.59 -8.29
CA THR A 148 2.04 4.64 -7.76
C THR A 148 2.43 3.42 -6.93
N MET A 149 1.53 2.49 -6.66
CA MET A 149 1.82 1.24 -5.94
C MET A 149 2.59 0.28 -6.84
N GLU A 150 3.62 -0.36 -6.28
CA GLU A 150 4.38 -1.39 -7.00
C GLU A 150 3.47 -2.59 -7.28
N GLY A 151 3.37 -3.00 -8.54
CA GLY A 151 2.55 -4.15 -8.96
C GLY A 151 1.05 -3.87 -9.16
N ALA A 152 0.59 -2.61 -9.07
CA ALA A 152 -0.83 -2.28 -9.22
C ALA A 152 -1.38 -2.62 -10.61
N TYR A 153 -0.69 -2.21 -11.68
CA TYR A 153 -1.12 -2.50 -13.04
C TYR A 153 -1.09 -4.00 -13.39
N PRO A 154 0.02 -4.73 -13.13
CA PRO A 154 0.03 -6.18 -13.31
C PRO A 154 -1.07 -6.91 -12.55
N PHE A 155 -1.41 -6.44 -11.34
CA PHE A 155 -2.54 -6.98 -10.58
C PHE A 155 -3.88 -6.74 -11.30
N LEU A 156 -4.13 -5.51 -11.77
CA LEU A 156 -5.36 -5.17 -12.46
C LEU A 156 -5.53 -5.98 -13.76
N ASP A 157 -4.44 -6.21 -14.50
CA ASP A 157 -4.46 -7.04 -15.70
C ASP A 157 -4.80 -8.50 -15.37
N VAL A 158 -4.17 -9.08 -14.34
CA VAL A 158 -4.46 -10.45 -13.89
C VAL A 158 -5.88 -10.55 -13.33
N ALA A 159 -6.31 -9.54 -12.56
CA ALA A 159 -7.65 -9.50 -11.98
C ALA A 159 -8.72 -9.42 -13.08
N PHE A 160 -8.53 -8.61 -14.12
CA PHE A 160 -9.44 -8.54 -15.26
C PHE A 160 -9.49 -9.84 -16.04
N ALA A 161 -8.32 -10.44 -16.36
CA ALA A 161 -8.27 -11.73 -17.03
C ALA A 161 -8.96 -12.84 -16.22
N GLY A 162 -8.76 -12.85 -14.90
CA GLY A 162 -9.42 -13.75 -13.96
C GLY A 162 -10.94 -13.52 -13.91
N TRP A 163 -11.36 -12.26 -13.88
CA TRP A 163 -12.77 -11.86 -13.90
C TRP A 163 -13.46 -12.30 -15.19
N CYS A 164 -12.87 -12.05 -16.37
CA CYS A 164 -13.38 -12.52 -17.66
C CYS A 164 -13.56 -14.03 -17.64
N ARG A 165 -12.52 -14.78 -17.22
CA ARG A 165 -12.56 -16.24 -17.17
C ARG A 165 -13.66 -16.77 -16.23
N GLN A 166 -13.83 -16.16 -15.05
CA GLN A 166 -14.81 -16.59 -14.05
C GLN A 166 -16.25 -16.15 -14.39
N THR A 167 -16.42 -15.09 -15.21
CA THR A 167 -17.73 -14.62 -15.66
C THR A 167 -18.13 -15.12 -17.05
N GLY A 168 -17.23 -15.85 -17.74
CA GLY A 168 -17.47 -16.36 -19.08
C GLY A 168 -17.49 -15.28 -20.16
N ARG A 169 -16.80 -14.16 -19.94
CA ARG A 169 -16.67 -13.05 -20.89
C ARG A 169 -15.30 -13.05 -21.55
N THR A 170 -15.20 -12.39 -22.70
CA THR A 170 -13.91 -12.09 -23.34
C THR A 170 -13.60 -10.60 -23.20
N ALA A 171 -12.34 -10.22 -23.37
CA ALA A 171 -11.96 -8.80 -23.33
C ALA A 171 -12.64 -8.00 -24.45
N GLU A 172 -12.90 -8.64 -25.59
CA GLU A 172 -13.56 -8.04 -26.76
C GLU A 172 -15.04 -7.72 -26.50
N ASP A 173 -15.67 -8.47 -25.58
CA ASP A 173 -17.07 -8.22 -25.17
C ASP A 173 -17.18 -7.05 -24.18
N CYS A 174 -16.06 -6.53 -23.69
CA CYS A 174 -16.01 -5.51 -22.65
C CYS A 174 -15.67 -4.13 -23.24
N ALA A 175 -16.66 -3.42 -23.75
CA ALA A 175 -16.49 -2.09 -24.36
C ALA A 175 -15.87 -1.04 -23.40
N PHE A 176 -15.94 -1.27 -22.09
CA PHE A 176 -15.33 -0.41 -21.05
C PHE A 176 -13.83 -0.69 -20.84
N TYR A 177 -13.29 -1.78 -21.39
CA TYR A 177 -11.91 -2.17 -21.16
C TYR A 177 -10.94 -1.29 -21.94
N ASP A 178 -10.28 -0.39 -21.24
CA ASP A 178 -9.21 0.48 -21.76
C ASP A 178 -8.15 0.72 -20.70
N PRO A 179 -7.11 -0.14 -20.63
CA PRO A 179 -6.02 0.03 -19.67
C PRO A 179 -5.24 1.34 -19.82
N SER A 180 -5.25 1.96 -21.02
CA SER A 180 -4.58 3.25 -21.23
C SER A 180 -5.29 4.39 -20.50
N GLN A 181 -6.58 4.24 -20.25
CA GLN A 181 -7.42 5.14 -19.47
C GLN A 181 -7.67 4.66 -18.04
N HIS A 182 -6.91 3.66 -17.58
CA HIS A 182 -7.07 3.04 -16.26
C HIS A 182 -8.42 2.33 -16.05
N CYS A 183 -9.07 1.89 -17.13
CA CYS A 183 -10.35 1.19 -17.09
C CYS A 183 -10.17 -0.30 -17.34
N TRP A 184 -10.39 -1.14 -16.33
CA TRP A 184 -10.38 -2.61 -16.40
C TRP A 184 -11.78 -3.20 -16.19
N PHE A 185 -12.59 -2.58 -15.33
CA PHE A 185 -13.92 -3.09 -14.95
C PHE A 185 -15.01 -2.07 -15.31
N PRO A 186 -16.29 -2.49 -15.36
CA PRO A 186 -17.38 -1.57 -15.62
C PRO A 186 -17.39 -0.43 -14.60
N GLY A 187 -17.69 0.79 -15.04
CA GLY A 187 -17.87 1.92 -14.15
C GLY A 187 -19.06 1.68 -13.22
N MET A 188 -18.92 2.11 -11.95
CA MET A 188 -20.07 2.18 -11.06
C MET A 188 -20.90 3.39 -11.49
N GLU A 189 -22.14 3.16 -11.92
CA GLU A 189 -23.09 4.26 -12.10
C GLU A 189 -23.32 4.90 -10.73
N GLU A 190 -23.23 6.22 -10.68
CA GLU A 190 -23.61 6.99 -9.51
C GLU A 190 -25.11 6.76 -9.28
N THR A 191 -25.45 5.94 -8.25
CA THR A 191 -26.80 5.75 -7.76
C THR A 191 -27.12 6.77 -6.67
#